data_3d78a5377962be7e8830ce96c29efdc4
#
_entry.id   3d78a5377962be7e8830ce96c29efdc4
#
_cell.length_a   1.000
_cell.length_b   1.000
_cell.length_c   1.000
_cell.angle_alpha   90.00
_cell.angle_beta   90.00
_cell.angle_gamma   90.00
#
_symmetry.space_group_name_H-M   'P 1'
#
loop_
_entity.id
_entity.type
_entity.pdbx_description
1 polymer ?
#
loop_
_entity_poly.entity_id
_entity_poly.type
_entity_poly.pdbx_seq_one_letter_code
_entity_poly.pdbx_strand_id
1 'polypeptide(L)'
;MALYVYSITAATHPQRLDGLTGVGTDPAPLRTITAGRLSAVVSDVDEEIRPKRRDLAAHQEVQERLMADGTILPLQFGYTAPDDVAVTQVLQERADAYLDALERLEGCAEYNVKASQDEEALLREVLDDSPQARELNDRIRAGDPDPRLPLVLGELVAREVRDRQEAVAAGLVQALIPLARDHSVRPPANGDILSLALLVPDDRKRSLVEAEADLARQTDGIAFRFAGPLPPYSFV
;
A
#
# COMPACT_ATOMS: atom_id res chain seq x y z
N MET A 1 -8.07 5.20 -31.57
CA MET A 1 -7.40 4.22 -30.69
C MET A 1 -7.26 4.88 -29.34
N ALA A 2 -7.66 4.21 -28.29
CA ALA A 2 -7.48 4.73 -26.94
C ALA A 2 -6.01 4.55 -26.50
N LEU A 3 -5.59 5.31 -25.52
CA LEU A 3 -4.27 5.21 -24.93
C LEU A 3 -4.40 4.61 -23.53
N TYR A 4 -3.53 3.68 -23.23
CA TYR A 4 -3.26 3.28 -21.86
C TYR A 4 -2.15 4.15 -21.28
N VAL A 5 -2.36 4.74 -20.11
CA VAL A 5 -1.41 5.67 -19.50
C VAL A 5 -0.79 5.01 -18.27
N TYR A 6 0.53 4.92 -18.24
CA TYR A 6 1.28 4.24 -17.17
C TYR A 6 1.67 5.20 -16.05
N SER A 7 2.36 6.28 -16.39
CA SER A 7 2.93 7.23 -15.44
C SER A 7 3.02 8.62 -16.03
N ILE A 8 3.09 9.62 -15.15
CA ILE A 8 3.52 10.98 -15.47
C ILE A 8 4.89 11.20 -14.85
N THR A 9 5.79 11.85 -15.58
CA THR A 9 7.17 12.15 -15.20
C THR A 9 7.50 13.60 -15.52
N ALA A 10 8.60 14.11 -14.98
CA ALA A 10 9.20 15.32 -15.53
C ALA A 10 9.68 15.06 -16.98
N ALA A 11 9.63 16.07 -17.84
CA ALA A 11 10.10 15.97 -19.23
C ALA A 11 11.61 15.66 -19.34
N THR A 12 12.37 15.95 -18.26
CA THR A 12 13.80 15.64 -18.16
C THR A 12 14.10 14.21 -17.71
N HIS A 13 13.07 13.42 -17.36
CA HIS A 13 13.22 12.03 -16.94
C HIS A 13 13.80 11.18 -18.09
N PRO A 14 14.79 10.29 -17.83
CA PRO A 14 15.45 9.49 -18.89
C PRO A 14 14.52 8.60 -19.71
N GLN A 15 13.44 8.08 -19.12
CA GLN A 15 12.39 7.28 -19.78
C GLN A 15 12.95 6.17 -20.66
N ARG A 16 13.78 5.30 -20.09
CA ARG A 16 14.37 4.16 -20.81
C ARG A 16 13.36 3.05 -21.03
N LEU A 17 12.61 3.14 -22.13
CA LEU A 17 11.51 2.24 -22.47
C LEU A 17 11.92 1.04 -23.32
N ASP A 18 13.19 0.95 -23.74
CA ASP A 18 13.68 -0.13 -24.60
C ASP A 18 13.51 -1.50 -23.95
N GLY A 19 12.96 -2.42 -24.71
CA GLY A 19 12.70 -3.81 -24.27
C GLY A 19 11.45 -4.00 -23.41
N LEU A 20 10.72 -2.93 -23.08
CA LEU A 20 9.43 -3.01 -22.43
C LEU A 20 8.30 -3.16 -23.45
N THR A 21 7.25 -3.88 -23.05
CA THR A 21 6.03 -4.07 -23.84
C THR A 21 4.83 -3.46 -23.16
N GLY A 22 3.90 -2.93 -23.94
CA GLY A 22 2.62 -2.42 -23.43
C GLY A 22 1.70 -3.53 -22.91
N VAL A 23 0.56 -3.12 -22.39
CA VAL A 23 -0.55 -4.01 -21.99
C VAL A 23 -1.39 -4.37 -23.22
N GLY A 24 -2.22 -5.42 -23.09
CA GLY A 24 -3.16 -5.84 -24.13
C GLY A 24 -2.80 -7.17 -24.77
N THR A 25 -3.67 -7.67 -25.65
CA THR A 25 -3.49 -8.95 -26.34
C THR A 25 -2.43 -8.86 -27.41
N ASP A 26 -2.38 -7.73 -28.13
CA ASP A 26 -1.34 -7.36 -29.09
C ASP A 26 -0.67 -6.07 -28.59
N PRO A 27 0.35 -6.18 -27.71
CA PRO A 27 0.89 -5.03 -27.00
C PRO A 27 1.63 -4.07 -27.95
N ALA A 28 1.14 -2.83 -28.02
CA ALA A 28 1.80 -1.78 -28.76
C ALA A 28 3.08 -1.29 -28.05
N PRO A 29 4.05 -0.72 -28.78
CA PRO A 29 5.23 -0.10 -28.23
C PRO A 29 4.87 1.03 -27.24
N LEU A 30 5.68 1.17 -26.19
CA LEU A 30 5.59 2.31 -25.30
C LEU A 30 6.13 3.57 -25.98
N ARG A 31 5.49 4.70 -25.72
CA ARG A 31 5.92 6.01 -26.19
C ARG A 31 5.62 7.09 -25.16
N THR A 32 6.14 8.28 -25.37
CA THR A 32 5.92 9.42 -24.49
C THR A 32 5.15 10.53 -25.21
N ILE A 33 4.29 11.19 -24.44
CA ILE A 33 3.61 12.42 -24.84
C ILE A 33 4.12 13.52 -23.92
N THR A 34 4.78 14.53 -24.48
CA THR A 34 5.37 15.63 -23.71
C THR A 34 4.57 16.91 -23.87
N ALA A 35 4.26 17.55 -22.75
CA ALA A 35 3.60 18.86 -22.69
C ALA A 35 4.31 19.76 -21.67
N GLY A 36 5.04 20.74 -22.15
CA GLY A 36 5.83 21.65 -21.31
C GLY A 36 6.91 20.91 -20.51
N ARG A 37 6.79 20.95 -19.19
CA ARG A 37 7.75 20.33 -18.23
C ARG A 37 7.40 18.90 -17.85
N LEU A 38 6.32 18.34 -18.39
CA LEU A 38 5.80 17.01 -18.04
C LEU A 38 5.77 16.09 -19.26
N SER A 39 5.86 14.79 -18.99
CA SER A 39 5.66 13.73 -19.99
C SER A 39 4.78 12.64 -19.40
N ALA A 40 3.92 12.06 -20.23
CA ALA A 40 3.18 10.83 -19.90
C ALA A 40 3.74 9.66 -20.70
N VAL A 41 3.92 8.51 -20.05
CA VAL A 41 4.28 7.25 -20.73
C VAL A 41 3.00 6.51 -21.07
N VAL A 42 2.83 6.18 -22.36
CA VAL A 42 1.59 5.60 -22.89
C VAL A 42 1.87 4.46 -23.86
N SER A 43 0.86 3.63 -24.12
CA SER A 43 0.80 2.73 -25.27
C SER A 43 -0.59 2.79 -25.92
N ASP A 44 -0.67 2.53 -27.22
CA ASP A 44 -1.95 2.44 -27.91
C ASP A 44 -2.68 1.14 -27.50
N VAL A 45 -4.00 1.22 -27.33
CA VAL A 45 -4.83 0.06 -27.00
C VAL A 45 -6.12 0.09 -27.83
N ASP A 46 -6.50 -1.08 -28.37
CA ASP A 46 -7.68 -1.25 -29.21
C ASP A 46 -8.86 -1.88 -28.45
N GLU A 47 -8.60 -2.41 -27.26
CA GLU A 47 -9.57 -3.11 -26.42
C GLU A 47 -9.60 -2.58 -25.00
N GLU A 48 -10.67 -2.85 -24.27
CA GLU A 48 -10.74 -2.63 -22.85
C GLU A 48 -9.73 -3.53 -22.12
N ILE A 49 -8.77 -2.93 -21.41
CA ILE A 49 -7.74 -3.68 -20.70
C ILE A 49 -8.31 -4.21 -19.38
N ARG A 50 -8.41 -5.53 -19.28
CA ARG A 50 -8.82 -6.23 -18.06
C ARG A 50 -7.62 -6.67 -17.25
N PRO A 51 -7.74 -6.80 -15.91
CA PRO A 51 -6.60 -7.15 -15.03
C PRO A 51 -6.19 -8.62 -15.16
N LYS A 52 -5.69 -9.02 -16.32
CA LYS A 52 -5.04 -10.31 -16.54
C LYS A 52 -3.64 -10.27 -15.95
N ARG A 53 -3.15 -11.41 -15.44
CA ARG A 53 -1.83 -11.52 -14.82
C ARG A 53 -0.69 -10.95 -15.69
N ARG A 54 -0.75 -11.20 -17.01
CA ARG A 54 0.23 -10.70 -17.97
C ARG A 54 0.22 -9.17 -18.03
N ASP A 55 -0.98 -8.58 -18.11
CA ASP A 55 -1.13 -7.13 -18.28
C ASP A 55 -0.77 -6.37 -16.99
N LEU A 56 -1.09 -6.96 -15.83
CA LEU A 56 -0.63 -6.45 -14.54
C LEU A 56 0.90 -6.48 -14.42
N ALA A 57 1.54 -7.58 -14.87
CA ALA A 57 2.99 -7.70 -14.83
C ALA A 57 3.66 -6.69 -15.78
N ALA A 58 3.16 -6.51 -17.01
CA ALA A 58 3.67 -5.54 -17.95
C ALA A 58 3.53 -4.10 -17.42
N HIS A 59 2.37 -3.77 -16.86
CA HIS A 59 2.17 -2.47 -16.22
C HIS A 59 3.18 -2.22 -15.08
N GLN A 60 3.36 -3.20 -14.20
CA GLN A 60 4.29 -3.08 -13.08
C GLN A 60 5.74 -2.96 -13.54
N GLU A 61 6.16 -3.73 -14.55
CA GLU A 61 7.50 -3.65 -15.11
C GLU A 61 7.83 -2.25 -15.66
N VAL A 62 6.87 -1.61 -16.34
CA VAL A 62 7.01 -0.22 -16.80
C VAL A 62 7.20 0.73 -15.62
N GLN A 63 6.39 0.60 -14.58
CA GLN A 63 6.49 1.45 -13.38
C GLN A 63 7.84 1.29 -12.67
N GLU A 64 8.27 0.04 -12.47
CA GLU A 64 9.56 -0.27 -11.82
C GLU A 64 10.75 0.27 -12.60
N ARG A 65 10.73 0.13 -13.94
CA ARG A 65 11.78 0.65 -14.81
C ARG A 65 11.85 2.17 -14.75
N LEU A 66 10.71 2.85 -14.83
CA LEU A 66 10.67 4.30 -14.73
C LEU A 66 11.11 4.78 -13.35
N MET A 67 10.66 4.13 -12.28
CA MET A 67 11.06 4.47 -10.91
C MET A 67 12.58 4.28 -10.68
N ALA A 68 13.20 3.31 -11.32
CA ALA A 68 14.65 3.10 -11.25
C ALA A 68 15.45 4.23 -11.94
N ASP A 69 14.84 4.92 -12.88
CA ASP A 69 15.44 6.04 -13.62
C ASP A 69 15.17 7.42 -12.96
N GLY A 70 14.18 7.51 -12.07
CA GLY A 70 13.82 8.77 -11.40
C GLY A 70 12.42 8.79 -10.80
N THR A 71 12.00 9.96 -10.36
CA THR A 71 10.69 10.16 -9.75
C THR A 71 9.56 10.08 -10.75
N ILE A 72 8.51 9.36 -10.39
CA ILE A 72 7.33 9.17 -11.21
C ILE A 72 6.04 9.44 -10.42
N LEU A 73 4.97 9.81 -11.12
CA LEU A 73 3.60 9.71 -10.64
C LEU A 73 2.96 8.47 -11.27
N PRO A 74 2.92 7.34 -10.55
CA PRO A 74 2.34 6.11 -11.09
C PRO A 74 0.83 6.25 -11.22
N LEU A 75 0.27 5.82 -12.35
CA LEU A 75 -1.17 5.71 -12.51
C LEU A 75 -1.63 4.29 -12.19
N GLN A 76 -2.84 4.17 -11.65
CA GLN A 76 -3.41 2.86 -11.34
C GLN A 76 -3.65 2.06 -12.61
N PHE A 77 -3.58 0.73 -12.49
CA PHE A 77 -3.90 -0.16 -13.61
C PHE A 77 -5.29 0.12 -14.17
N GLY A 78 -5.37 0.20 -15.51
CA GLY A 78 -6.63 0.45 -16.22
C GLY A 78 -6.90 1.92 -16.54
N TYR A 79 -5.97 2.84 -16.25
CA TYR A 79 -6.15 4.23 -16.62
C TYR A 79 -5.96 4.43 -18.12
N THR A 80 -7.00 4.97 -18.79
CA THR A 80 -7.01 5.19 -20.25
C THR A 80 -7.39 6.62 -20.60
N ALA A 81 -6.90 7.09 -21.75
CA ALA A 81 -7.26 8.36 -22.36
C ALA A 81 -7.74 8.14 -23.80
N PRO A 82 -8.62 9.00 -24.34
CA PRO A 82 -9.14 8.82 -25.69
C PRO A 82 -8.08 8.99 -26.78
N ASP A 83 -7.15 9.92 -26.61
CA ASP A 83 -6.10 10.26 -27.59
C ASP A 83 -4.97 11.11 -26.98
N ASP A 84 -3.96 11.43 -27.80
CA ASP A 84 -2.82 12.28 -27.43
C ASP A 84 -3.23 13.69 -27.03
N VAL A 85 -4.29 14.22 -27.64
CA VAL A 85 -4.78 15.59 -27.36
C VAL A 85 -5.31 15.66 -25.93
N ALA A 86 -6.09 14.68 -25.52
CA ALA A 86 -6.64 14.61 -24.17
C ALA A 86 -5.52 14.47 -23.12
N VAL A 87 -4.50 13.65 -23.37
CA VAL A 87 -3.34 13.53 -22.48
C VAL A 87 -2.59 14.86 -22.38
N THR A 88 -2.31 15.50 -23.52
CA THR A 88 -1.63 16.78 -23.58
C THR A 88 -2.39 17.86 -22.81
N GLN A 89 -3.72 17.92 -22.99
CA GLN A 89 -4.58 18.87 -22.29
C GLN A 89 -4.53 18.67 -20.76
N VAL A 90 -4.65 17.44 -20.28
CA VAL A 90 -4.58 17.12 -18.84
C VAL A 90 -3.22 17.49 -18.26
N LEU A 91 -2.11 17.20 -18.97
CA LEU A 91 -0.78 17.58 -18.54
C LEU A 91 -0.62 19.10 -18.42
N GLN A 92 -1.22 19.86 -19.33
CA GLN A 92 -1.18 21.34 -19.30
C GLN A 92 -2.07 21.93 -18.20
N GLU A 93 -3.31 21.44 -18.08
CA GLU A 93 -4.28 21.94 -17.12
C GLU A 93 -3.87 21.68 -15.67
N ARG A 94 -3.17 20.57 -15.42
CA ARG A 94 -2.73 20.16 -14.09
C ARG A 94 -1.22 20.27 -13.87
N ALA A 95 -0.53 21.05 -14.70
CA ALA A 95 0.93 21.10 -14.71
C ALA A 95 1.53 21.39 -13.32
N ASP A 96 1.06 22.43 -12.64
CA ASP A 96 1.59 22.82 -11.34
C ASP A 96 1.34 21.71 -10.29
N ALA A 97 0.14 21.14 -10.24
CA ALA A 97 -0.17 20.07 -9.30
C ALA A 97 0.70 18.81 -9.50
N TYR A 98 0.96 18.43 -10.76
CA TYR A 98 1.83 17.29 -11.06
C TYR A 98 3.30 17.58 -10.75
N LEU A 99 3.77 18.79 -11.00
CA LEU A 99 5.15 19.19 -10.66
C LEU A 99 5.35 19.22 -9.15
N ASP A 100 4.41 19.77 -8.38
CA ASP A 100 4.44 19.77 -6.92
C ASP A 100 4.41 18.34 -6.36
N ALA A 101 3.61 17.44 -6.97
CA ALA A 101 3.57 16.03 -6.59
C ALA A 101 4.91 15.33 -6.88
N LEU A 102 5.51 15.55 -8.05
CA LEU A 102 6.84 15.00 -8.39
C LEU A 102 7.92 15.49 -7.41
N GLU A 103 7.89 16.77 -7.02
CA GLU A 103 8.83 17.34 -6.05
C GLU A 103 8.66 16.71 -4.65
N ARG A 104 7.40 16.51 -4.20
CA ARG A 104 7.12 15.82 -2.92
C ARG A 104 7.61 14.39 -2.89
N LEU A 105 7.59 13.69 -4.03
CA LEU A 105 7.98 12.29 -4.15
C LEU A 105 9.47 12.10 -4.46
N GLU A 106 10.20 13.17 -4.73
CA GLU A 106 11.60 13.11 -5.14
C GLU A 106 12.47 12.38 -4.12
N GLY A 107 13.24 11.40 -4.61
CA GLY A 107 14.13 10.57 -3.78
C GLY A 107 13.41 9.71 -2.76
N CYS A 108 12.14 9.36 -2.99
CA CYS A 108 11.35 8.50 -2.12
C CYS A 108 10.79 7.28 -2.87
N ALA A 109 10.52 6.22 -2.11
CA ALA A 109 9.76 5.07 -2.58
C ALA A 109 8.66 4.73 -1.56
N GLU A 110 7.61 4.05 -2.03
CA GLU A 110 6.57 3.53 -1.15
C GLU A 110 7.01 2.20 -0.54
N TYR A 111 6.72 2.03 0.74
CA TYR A 111 6.84 0.76 1.46
C TYR A 111 5.51 0.45 2.13
N ASN A 112 4.97 -0.73 1.85
CA ASN A 112 3.75 -1.21 2.48
C ASN A 112 4.10 -2.11 3.66
N VAL A 113 3.57 -1.79 4.83
CA VAL A 113 3.72 -2.57 6.06
C VAL A 113 2.37 -3.11 6.46
N LYS A 114 2.29 -4.43 6.62
CA LYS A 114 1.14 -5.11 7.17
C LYS A 114 1.56 -5.88 8.41
N ALA A 115 0.70 -5.91 9.41
CA ALA A 115 0.86 -6.74 10.59
C ALA A 115 -0.38 -7.59 10.81
N SER A 116 -0.19 -8.84 11.19
CA SER A 116 -1.26 -9.75 11.60
C SER A 116 -0.89 -10.41 12.92
N GLN A 117 -1.88 -10.77 13.72
CA GLN A 117 -1.71 -11.37 15.05
C GLN A 117 -2.38 -12.74 15.08
N ASP A 118 -1.79 -13.68 15.80
CA ASP A 118 -2.40 -14.99 16.06
C ASP A 118 -3.63 -14.81 16.95
N GLU A 119 -4.81 -15.04 16.38
CA GLU A 119 -6.09 -14.86 17.07
C GLU A 119 -6.23 -15.82 18.26
N GLU A 120 -5.78 -17.08 18.15
CA GLU A 120 -5.90 -18.04 19.23
C GLU A 120 -4.98 -17.69 20.42
N ALA A 121 -3.77 -17.20 20.13
CA ALA A 121 -2.85 -16.73 21.17
C ALA A 121 -3.43 -15.52 21.88
N LEU A 122 -3.95 -14.54 21.12
CA LEU A 122 -4.57 -13.34 21.69
C LEU A 122 -5.80 -13.65 22.54
N LEU A 123 -6.65 -14.58 22.11
CA LEU A 123 -7.81 -15.00 22.90
C LEU A 123 -7.40 -15.66 24.23
N ARG A 124 -6.34 -16.47 24.23
CA ARG A 124 -5.79 -17.05 25.48
C ARG A 124 -5.27 -15.97 26.42
N GLU A 125 -4.49 -15.03 25.89
CA GLU A 125 -4.00 -13.89 26.67
C GLU A 125 -5.14 -13.06 27.30
N VAL A 126 -6.20 -12.78 26.54
CA VAL A 126 -7.37 -12.06 27.05
C VAL A 126 -8.03 -12.82 28.20
N LEU A 127 -8.20 -14.14 28.09
CA LEU A 127 -8.78 -14.97 29.16
C LEU A 127 -7.86 -15.06 30.37
N ASP A 128 -6.55 -15.03 30.18
CA ASP A 128 -5.58 -15.11 31.29
C ASP A 128 -5.39 -13.77 31.99
N ASP A 129 -5.51 -12.65 31.31
CA ASP A 129 -5.26 -11.32 31.86
C ASP A 129 -6.51 -10.62 32.37
N SER A 130 -7.69 -10.91 31.76
CA SER A 130 -8.95 -10.26 32.18
C SER A 130 -9.64 -11.04 33.30
N PRO A 131 -9.65 -10.52 34.53
CA PRO A 131 -10.35 -11.15 35.66
C PRO A 131 -11.85 -11.35 35.38
N GLN A 132 -12.47 -10.39 34.69
CA GLN A 132 -13.88 -10.44 34.32
C GLN A 132 -14.18 -11.52 33.28
N ALA A 133 -13.34 -11.67 32.29
CA ALA A 133 -13.48 -12.74 31.28
C ALA A 133 -13.30 -14.12 31.91
N ARG A 134 -12.34 -14.27 32.83
CA ARG A 134 -12.11 -15.50 33.60
C ARG A 134 -13.34 -15.87 34.44
N GLU A 135 -13.86 -14.91 35.22
CA GLU A 135 -15.03 -15.13 36.07
C GLU A 135 -16.25 -15.60 35.25
N LEU A 136 -16.54 -14.94 34.14
CA LEU A 136 -17.63 -15.32 33.23
C LEU A 136 -17.41 -16.72 32.63
N ASN A 137 -16.20 -17.03 32.21
CA ASN A 137 -15.85 -18.34 31.66
C ASN A 137 -15.98 -19.46 32.72
N ASP A 138 -15.57 -19.22 33.95
CA ASP A 138 -15.69 -20.18 35.06
C ASP A 138 -17.15 -20.43 35.43
N ARG A 139 -18.00 -19.41 35.45
CA ARG A 139 -19.45 -19.57 35.65
C ARG A 139 -20.09 -20.41 34.55
N ILE A 140 -19.73 -20.17 33.27
CA ILE A 140 -20.22 -20.97 32.13
C ILE A 140 -19.79 -22.43 32.30
N ARG A 141 -18.53 -22.68 32.65
CA ARG A 141 -18.00 -24.05 32.86
C ARG A 141 -18.62 -24.74 34.07
N ALA A 142 -19.02 -23.99 35.06
CA ALA A 142 -19.74 -24.51 36.26
C ALA A 142 -21.22 -24.82 35.98
N GLY A 143 -21.71 -24.54 34.75
CA GLY A 143 -23.09 -24.82 34.36
C GLY A 143 -24.11 -23.81 34.87
N ASP A 144 -23.70 -22.54 35.10
CA ASP A 144 -24.62 -21.45 35.46
C ASP A 144 -25.75 -21.34 34.41
N PRO A 145 -27.03 -21.37 34.83
CA PRO A 145 -28.16 -21.45 33.91
C PRO A 145 -28.50 -20.14 33.20
N ASP A 146 -27.80 -19.04 33.45
CA ASP A 146 -28.06 -17.75 32.78
C ASP A 146 -27.68 -17.83 31.29
N PRO A 147 -28.65 -17.82 30.37
CA PRO A 147 -28.37 -17.97 28.92
C PRO A 147 -27.66 -16.77 28.29
N ARG A 148 -27.52 -15.67 29.02
CA ARG A 148 -26.84 -14.45 28.57
C ARG A 148 -25.32 -14.50 28.75
N LEU A 149 -24.83 -15.37 29.65
CA LEU A 149 -23.40 -15.43 29.99
C LEU A 149 -22.49 -15.64 28.75
N PRO A 150 -22.78 -16.57 27.80
CA PRO A 150 -21.94 -16.73 26.62
C PRO A 150 -21.90 -15.46 25.74
N LEU A 151 -23.02 -14.76 25.61
CA LEU A 151 -23.09 -13.51 24.85
C LEU A 151 -22.25 -12.41 25.53
N VAL A 152 -22.41 -12.22 26.85
CA VAL A 152 -21.67 -11.21 27.62
C VAL A 152 -20.17 -11.50 27.59
N LEU A 153 -19.77 -12.75 27.72
CA LEU A 153 -18.36 -13.16 27.58
C LEU A 153 -17.85 -12.86 26.16
N GLY A 154 -18.60 -13.22 25.11
CA GLY A 154 -18.23 -12.96 23.73
C GLY A 154 -18.05 -11.48 23.43
N GLU A 155 -18.96 -10.62 23.91
CA GLU A 155 -18.86 -9.16 23.74
C GLU A 155 -17.66 -8.57 24.49
N LEU A 156 -17.40 -9.03 25.72
CA LEU A 156 -16.25 -8.63 26.50
C LEU A 156 -14.94 -8.99 25.80
N VAL A 157 -14.80 -10.26 25.40
CA VAL A 157 -13.59 -10.75 24.74
C VAL A 157 -13.37 -10.02 23.39
N ALA A 158 -14.43 -9.85 22.59
CA ALA A 158 -14.32 -9.12 21.32
C ALA A 158 -13.88 -7.66 21.49
N ARG A 159 -14.30 -7.00 22.59
CA ARG A 159 -13.84 -5.65 22.90
C ARG A 159 -12.38 -5.64 23.31
N GLU A 160 -12.01 -6.49 24.27
CA GLU A 160 -10.63 -6.61 24.78
C GLU A 160 -9.62 -6.93 23.65
N VAL A 161 -9.99 -7.84 22.74
CA VAL A 161 -9.19 -8.18 21.54
C VAL A 161 -8.99 -6.94 20.68
N ARG A 162 -10.08 -6.22 20.38
CA ARG A 162 -10.03 -5.02 19.53
C ARG A 162 -9.15 -3.94 20.15
N ASP A 163 -9.36 -3.64 21.43
CA ASP A 163 -8.62 -2.60 22.13
C ASP A 163 -7.10 -2.91 22.14
N ARG A 164 -6.72 -4.19 22.32
CA ARG A 164 -5.32 -4.63 22.26
C ARG A 164 -4.74 -4.51 20.85
N GLN A 165 -5.48 -4.95 19.83
CA GLN A 165 -5.05 -4.84 18.43
C GLN A 165 -4.87 -3.38 18.01
N GLU A 166 -5.78 -2.49 18.40
CA GLU A 166 -5.67 -1.05 18.14
C GLU A 166 -4.46 -0.44 18.86
N ALA A 167 -4.19 -0.82 20.09
CA ALA A 167 -3.01 -0.34 20.82
C ALA A 167 -1.69 -0.79 20.17
N VAL A 168 -1.61 -2.05 19.75
CA VAL A 168 -0.45 -2.59 19.02
C VAL A 168 -0.28 -1.86 17.69
N ALA A 169 -1.33 -1.74 16.89
CA ALA A 169 -1.28 -1.04 15.61
C ALA A 169 -0.82 0.42 15.77
N ALA A 170 -1.35 1.14 16.78
CA ALA A 170 -0.94 2.50 17.07
C ALA A 170 0.55 2.60 17.46
N GLY A 171 1.05 1.67 18.28
CA GLY A 171 2.47 1.59 18.65
C GLY A 171 3.38 1.38 17.44
N LEU A 172 2.99 0.47 16.54
CA LEU A 172 3.72 0.20 15.29
C LEU A 172 3.76 1.43 14.38
N VAL A 173 2.63 2.11 14.21
CA VAL A 173 2.56 3.36 13.41
C VAL A 173 3.49 4.41 14.01
N GLN A 174 3.46 4.62 15.32
CA GLN A 174 4.33 5.60 15.98
C GLN A 174 5.82 5.28 15.84
N ALA A 175 6.19 4.01 15.84
CA ALA A 175 7.58 3.57 15.66
C ALA A 175 8.08 3.81 14.22
N LEU A 176 7.21 3.68 13.21
CA LEU A 176 7.58 3.73 11.79
C LEU A 176 7.46 5.13 11.15
N ILE A 177 6.52 5.97 11.60
CA ILE A 177 6.32 7.34 11.06
C ILE A 177 7.61 8.17 11.01
N PRO A 178 8.51 8.17 12.02
CA PRO A 178 9.72 8.96 11.97
C PRO A 178 10.68 8.61 10.82
N LEU A 179 10.52 7.42 10.21
CA LEU A 179 11.33 6.94 9.10
C LEU A 179 10.79 7.39 7.75
N ALA A 180 9.56 7.90 7.69
CA ALA A 180 8.89 8.30 6.47
C ALA A 180 8.82 9.83 6.33
N ARG A 181 8.72 10.30 5.08
CA ARG A 181 8.37 11.69 4.74
C ARG A 181 6.86 11.92 4.88
N ASP A 182 6.08 10.89 4.53
CA ASP A 182 4.62 10.87 4.61
C ASP A 182 4.13 9.45 4.84
N HIS A 183 2.89 9.29 5.29
CA HIS A 183 2.31 7.98 5.56
C HIS A 183 0.79 7.97 5.32
N SER A 184 0.26 6.78 5.03
CA SER A 184 -1.18 6.55 4.87
C SER A 184 -1.58 5.27 5.58
N VAL A 185 -2.46 5.39 6.58
CA VAL A 185 -3.06 4.23 7.26
C VAL A 185 -4.35 3.86 6.54
N ARG A 186 -4.48 2.59 6.16
CA ARG A 186 -5.68 2.05 5.51
C ARG A 186 -6.40 1.09 6.44
N PRO A 187 -7.71 0.89 6.27
CA PRO A 187 -8.43 -0.16 6.97
C PRO A 187 -7.74 -1.51 6.75
N PRO A 188 -7.40 -2.24 7.83
CA PRO A 188 -6.82 -3.56 7.69
C PRO A 188 -7.85 -4.54 7.11
N ALA A 189 -7.37 -5.55 6.39
CA ALA A 189 -8.20 -6.59 5.77
C ALA A 189 -7.53 -7.96 5.91
N ASN A 190 -8.29 -9.03 5.71
CA ASN A 190 -7.79 -10.41 5.68
C ASN A 190 -7.06 -10.85 6.98
N GLY A 191 -7.55 -10.42 8.14
CA GLY A 191 -6.94 -10.75 9.44
C GLY A 191 -5.72 -9.90 9.81
N ASP A 192 -5.39 -8.90 9.01
CA ASP A 192 -4.38 -7.90 9.38
C ASP A 192 -4.93 -6.97 10.50
N ILE A 193 -4.06 -6.55 11.40
CA ILE A 193 -4.34 -5.53 12.42
C ILE A 193 -3.81 -4.16 12.00
N LEU A 194 -2.91 -4.12 11.03
CA LEU A 194 -2.31 -2.91 10.47
C LEU A 194 -2.17 -3.03 8.96
N SER A 195 -2.51 -1.95 8.25
CA SER A 195 -2.17 -1.72 6.84
C SER A 195 -1.68 -0.29 6.69
N LEU A 196 -0.37 -0.12 6.51
CA LEU A 196 0.33 1.17 6.50
C LEU A 196 1.16 1.30 5.23
N ALA A 197 0.99 2.41 4.51
CA ALA A 197 1.91 2.82 3.45
C ALA A 197 2.83 3.93 3.98
N LEU A 198 4.12 3.81 3.71
CA LEU A 198 5.15 4.76 4.09
C LEU A 198 5.82 5.30 2.83
N LEU A 199 5.95 6.61 2.73
CA LEU A 199 6.79 7.27 1.73
C LEU A 199 8.17 7.48 2.35
N VAL A 200 9.13 6.63 1.99
CA VAL A 200 10.43 6.57 2.64
C VAL A 200 11.51 7.18 1.76
N PRO A 201 12.23 8.20 2.23
CA PRO A 201 13.39 8.77 1.54
C PRO A 201 14.52 7.75 1.38
N ASP A 202 15.29 7.89 0.29
CA ASP A 202 16.39 6.97 -0.04
C ASP A 202 17.43 6.85 1.07
N ASP A 203 17.72 7.94 1.77
CA ASP A 203 18.68 7.99 2.89
C ASP A 203 18.17 7.27 4.15
N ARG A 204 16.86 6.98 4.25
CA ARG A 204 16.23 6.29 5.39
C ARG A 204 15.90 4.82 5.12
N LYS A 205 16.13 4.32 3.91
CA LYS A 205 15.87 2.90 3.56
C LYS A 205 16.55 1.92 4.51
N ARG A 206 17.80 2.21 4.87
CA ARG A 206 18.57 1.37 5.81
C ARG A 206 17.93 1.33 7.19
N SER A 207 17.53 2.49 7.71
CA SER A 207 16.87 2.58 9.01
C SER A 207 15.51 1.85 9.02
N LEU A 208 14.79 1.82 7.91
CA LEU A 208 13.55 1.04 7.78
C LEU A 208 13.83 -0.46 7.89
N VAL A 209 14.86 -0.98 7.22
CA VAL A 209 15.25 -2.41 7.30
C VAL A 209 15.70 -2.78 8.72
N GLU A 210 16.43 -1.89 9.40
CA GLU A 210 16.82 -2.08 10.80
C GLU A 210 15.59 -2.11 11.71
N ALA A 211 14.64 -1.20 11.51
CA ALA A 211 13.38 -1.17 12.26
C ALA A 211 12.51 -2.40 12.02
N GLU A 212 12.42 -2.92 10.78
CA GLU A 212 11.75 -4.20 10.48
C GLU A 212 12.32 -5.34 11.31
N ALA A 213 13.64 -5.46 11.34
CA ALA A 213 14.33 -6.50 12.09
C ALA A 213 14.14 -6.34 13.61
N ASP A 214 14.07 -5.11 14.12
CA ASP A 214 13.84 -4.83 15.53
C ASP A 214 12.39 -5.15 15.94
N LEU A 215 11.42 -4.74 15.15
CA LEU A 215 10.01 -5.04 15.36
C LEU A 215 9.76 -6.56 15.37
N ALA A 216 10.35 -7.30 14.42
CA ALA A 216 10.23 -8.76 14.38
C ALA A 216 10.81 -9.46 15.62
N ARG A 217 11.79 -8.83 16.31
CA ARG A 217 12.37 -9.38 17.55
C ARG A 217 11.63 -8.98 18.82
N GLN A 218 10.94 -7.84 18.82
CA GLN A 218 10.34 -7.22 20.02
C GLN A 218 8.87 -7.56 20.19
N THR A 219 8.19 -8.06 19.15
CA THR A 219 6.75 -8.31 19.15
C THR A 219 6.46 -9.80 18.96
N ASP A 220 6.32 -10.51 20.08
CA ASP A 220 5.89 -11.92 20.06
C ASP A 220 4.43 -12.02 19.56
N GLY A 221 4.13 -13.05 18.75
CA GLY A 221 2.78 -13.31 18.25
C GLY A 221 2.30 -12.39 17.13
N ILE A 222 3.15 -11.48 16.63
CA ILE A 222 2.84 -10.61 15.49
C ILE A 222 3.69 -10.97 14.27
N ALA A 223 3.03 -11.24 13.15
CA ALA A 223 3.68 -11.47 11.88
C ALA A 223 3.67 -10.19 11.03
N PHE A 224 4.85 -9.77 10.56
CA PHE A 224 5.03 -8.60 9.72
C PHE A 224 5.23 -8.99 8.26
N ARG A 225 4.73 -8.16 7.37
CA ARG A 225 4.99 -8.22 5.93
C ARG A 225 5.35 -6.83 5.45
N PHE A 226 6.62 -6.66 5.08
CA PHE A 226 7.14 -5.46 4.43
C PHE A 226 7.24 -5.73 2.94
N ALA A 227 6.76 -4.78 2.12
CA ALA A 227 6.86 -4.84 0.67
C ALA A 227 7.33 -3.49 0.14
N GLY A 228 8.41 -3.48 -0.62
CA GLY A 228 9.01 -2.30 -1.22
C GLY A 228 10.47 -2.55 -1.63
N PRO A 229 11.09 -1.59 -2.32
CA PRO A 229 10.52 -0.32 -2.78
C PRO A 229 9.45 -0.51 -3.86
N LEU A 230 8.38 0.27 -3.78
CA LEU A 230 7.26 0.26 -4.72
C LEU A 230 7.05 1.67 -5.30
N PRO A 231 6.45 1.79 -6.50
CA PRO A 231 5.97 3.07 -6.99
C PRO A 231 4.96 3.69 -6.01
N PRO A 232 5.00 5.02 -5.80
CA PRO A 232 4.28 5.68 -4.70
C PRO A 232 2.79 5.88 -4.97
N TYR A 233 2.05 4.83 -5.27
CA TYR A 233 0.61 4.85 -5.58
C TYR A 233 -0.26 5.46 -4.49
N SER A 234 0.15 5.36 -3.24
CA SER A 234 -0.63 5.86 -2.10
C SER A 234 -0.50 7.36 -1.87
N PHE A 235 0.39 8.02 -2.60
CA PHE A 235 0.79 9.41 -2.38
C PHE A 235 0.58 10.32 -3.60
N VAL A 236 -0.09 9.80 -4.64
CA VAL A 236 -0.42 10.50 -5.90
C VAL A 236 -1.86 10.98 -5.93
#